data_ecfeeb86738973836364bd51d9ceefc0
#
_entry.id   ecfeeb86738973836364bd51d9ceefc0
#
_cell.length_a   1.000
_cell.length_b   1.000
_cell.length_c   1.000
_cell.angle_alpha   90.00
_cell.angle_beta   90.00
_cell.angle_gamma   90.00
#
_symmetry.space_group_name_H-M   'P 1'
#
loop_
_entity.id
_entity.type
_entity.pdbx_description
1 polymer ?
#
loop_
_entity_poly.entity_id
_entity_poly.type
_entity_poly.pdbx_seq_one_letter_code
_entity_poly.pdbx_strand_id
1 'polypeptide(L)'
;RDHYLIHYVISGKGTYEVNNETHFLSAGDAFLVYPNTEIIYRADAKTPWEYAWVGFTGSDAATILQATDFSRKHPCIHAVPNGEEVKRQLLHIYDARGNGFEHAVEMTGRLYTTLALFLKSSTQKETQLTAATYVQKSIEYISANYSYPITVEDIAAYVGLSRSHLFRSFDKLLTLHGVSRGDTHEVLRRKGRNTTEAELLARHGDR
;
A
#
# COMPACT_ATOMS: atom_id res chain seq x y z
N ARG A 1 -10.07 6.43 13.08
CA ARG A 1 -9.79 5.06 12.63
C ARG A 1 -8.35 4.97 12.16
N ASP A 2 -7.69 3.87 12.44
CA ASP A 2 -6.27 3.62 12.16
C ASP A 2 -6.01 2.74 10.93
N HIS A 3 -7.06 2.45 10.15
CA HIS A 3 -7.06 1.53 9.02
C HIS A 3 -7.70 2.16 7.77
N TYR A 4 -7.40 1.57 6.61
CA TYR A 4 -8.05 1.89 5.35
C TYR A 4 -9.43 1.23 5.27
N LEU A 5 -10.39 1.90 4.61
CA LEU A 5 -11.68 1.32 4.26
C LEU A 5 -11.95 1.57 2.77
N ILE A 6 -12.18 0.50 2.01
CA ILE A 6 -12.74 0.60 0.66
C ILE A 6 -14.22 0.30 0.74
N HIS A 7 -15.03 1.20 0.19
CA HIS A 7 -16.48 1.02 0.01
C HIS A 7 -16.78 0.90 -1.47
N TYR A 8 -17.70 0.03 -1.82
CA TYR A 8 -18.26 -0.11 -3.17
C TYR A 8 -19.78 0.03 -3.09
N VAL A 9 -20.35 0.96 -3.86
CA VAL A 9 -21.79 1.25 -3.87
C VAL A 9 -22.47 0.24 -4.77
N ILE A 10 -23.32 -0.61 -4.17
CA ILE A 10 -24.05 -1.68 -4.85
C ILE A 10 -25.29 -1.12 -5.56
N SER A 11 -26.03 -0.25 -4.88
CA SER A 11 -27.25 0.37 -5.40
C SER A 11 -27.49 1.73 -4.75
N GLY A 12 -28.39 2.54 -5.30
CA GLY A 12 -28.76 3.83 -4.77
C GLY A 12 -27.71 4.91 -4.90
N LYS A 13 -27.77 5.92 -4.04
CA LYS A 13 -26.93 7.12 -4.07
C LYS A 13 -26.60 7.60 -2.67
N GLY A 14 -25.53 8.39 -2.57
CA GLY A 14 -25.16 9.05 -1.32
C GLY A 14 -24.07 10.09 -1.52
N THR A 15 -23.62 10.69 -0.44
CA THR A 15 -22.53 11.66 -0.40
C THR A 15 -21.42 11.19 0.52
N TYR A 16 -20.18 11.47 0.14
CA TYR A 16 -18.98 11.28 0.92
C TYR A 16 -18.23 12.60 1.03
N GLU A 17 -18.05 13.07 2.25
CA GLU A 17 -17.41 14.34 2.57
C GLU A 17 -16.06 14.05 3.22
N VAL A 18 -15.00 14.62 2.66
CA VAL A 18 -13.62 14.52 3.16
C VAL A 18 -12.84 15.76 2.73
N ASN A 19 -11.96 16.28 3.58
CA ASN A 19 -11.12 17.45 3.31
C ASN A 19 -11.93 18.68 2.86
N ASN A 20 -13.14 18.89 3.39
CA ASN A 20 -14.11 19.94 3.01
C ASN A 20 -14.62 19.83 1.55
N GLU A 21 -14.45 18.69 0.92
CA GLU A 21 -15.01 18.38 -0.41
C GLU A 21 -16.14 17.36 -0.28
N THR A 22 -17.22 17.56 -1.03
CA THR A 22 -18.36 16.64 -1.09
C THR A 22 -18.34 15.89 -2.42
N HIS A 23 -18.26 14.57 -2.35
CA HIS A 23 -18.33 13.67 -3.50
C HIS A 23 -19.72 13.02 -3.57
N PHE A 24 -20.36 13.10 -4.73
CA PHE A 24 -21.64 12.45 -5.00
C PHE A 24 -21.37 11.08 -5.60
N LEU A 25 -21.91 10.03 -4.99
CA LEU A 25 -21.65 8.65 -5.36
C LEU A 25 -22.96 7.92 -5.69
N SER A 26 -22.88 6.98 -6.60
CA SER A 26 -23.98 6.16 -7.09
C SER A 26 -23.55 4.71 -7.29
N ALA A 27 -24.52 3.86 -7.63
CA ALA A 27 -24.23 2.44 -7.92
C ALA A 27 -23.08 2.29 -8.93
N GLY A 28 -22.13 1.43 -8.62
CA GLY A 28 -20.92 1.20 -9.41
C GLY A 28 -19.71 2.05 -9.00
N ASP A 29 -19.87 3.02 -8.11
CA ASP A 29 -18.79 3.84 -7.61
C ASP A 29 -18.10 3.20 -6.40
N ALA A 30 -16.83 3.54 -6.18
CA ALA A 30 -16.09 3.16 -4.98
C ALA A 30 -15.44 4.38 -4.33
N PHE A 31 -15.26 4.34 -3.01
CA PHE A 31 -14.51 5.36 -2.28
C PHE A 31 -13.59 4.76 -1.23
N LEU A 32 -12.47 5.43 -1.01
CA LEU A 32 -11.43 5.05 -0.08
C LEU A 32 -11.39 6.02 1.09
N VAL A 33 -11.45 5.47 2.30
CA VAL A 33 -11.18 6.20 3.54
C VAL A 33 -9.75 5.91 3.97
N TYR A 34 -8.98 6.97 4.16
CA TYR A 34 -7.61 6.88 4.65
C TYR A 34 -7.56 6.83 6.18
N PRO A 35 -6.55 6.18 6.78
CA PRO A 35 -6.34 6.22 8.21
C PRO A 35 -6.25 7.65 8.74
N ASN A 36 -6.78 7.86 9.96
CA ASN A 36 -6.74 9.13 10.69
C ASN A 36 -7.34 10.32 9.92
N THR A 37 -8.33 10.05 9.07
CA THR A 37 -9.04 11.09 8.31
C THR A 37 -10.45 11.24 8.86
N GLU A 38 -10.86 12.48 9.12
CA GLU A 38 -12.25 12.81 9.47
C GLU A 38 -13.11 12.78 8.21
N ILE A 39 -14.22 12.07 8.28
CA ILE A 39 -15.13 11.87 7.16
C ILE A 39 -16.58 11.91 7.62
N ILE A 40 -17.45 12.31 6.70
CA ILE A 40 -18.90 12.17 6.84
C ILE A 40 -19.42 11.50 5.56
N TYR A 41 -20.29 10.51 5.69
CA TYR A 41 -21.01 9.97 4.54
C TYR A 41 -22.48 9.76 4.87
N ARG A 42 -23.35 10.06 3.90
CA ARG A 42 -24.81 10.03 4.08
C ARG A 42 -25.49 9.40 2.87
N ALA A 43 -26.48 8.58 3.14
CA ALA A 43 -27.37 8.07 2.09
C ALA A 43 -28.28 9.19 1.55
N ASP A 44 -28.63 9.10 0.27
CA ASP A 44 -29.64 9.95 -0.33
C ASP A 44 -31.02 9.68 0.30
N ALA A 45 -31.82 10.70 0.53
CA ALA A 45 -33.09 10.57 1.22
C ALA A 45 -34.17 9.83 0.41
N LYS A 46 -34.08 9.84 -0.93
CA LYS A 46 -35.06 9.23 -1.82
C LYS A 46 -34.61 7.89 -2.35
N THR A 47 -33.32 7.77 -2.63
CA THR A 47 -32.70 6.59 -3.21
C THR A 47 -31.45 6.20 -2.40
N PRO A 48 -31.63 5.79 -1.12
CA PRO A 48 -30.51 5.48 -0.24
C PRO A 48 -29.63 4.38 -0.84
N TRP A 49 -28.32 4.54 -0.68
CA TRP A 49 -27.38 3.54 -1.16
C TRP A 49 -27.35 2.30 -0.29
N GLU A 50 -27.04 1.18 -0.93
CA GLU A 50 -26.51 -0.03 -0.34
C GLU A 50 -25.04 -0.15 -0.76
N TYR A 51 -24.14 -0.50 0.15
CA TYR A 51 -22.72 -0.65 -0.15
C TYR A 51 -22.10 -1.82 0.61
N ALA A 52 -21.07 -2.41 0.02
CA ALA A 52 -20.17 -3.34 0.69
C ALA A 52 -18.86 -2.60 1.02
N TRP A 53 -18.20 -3.01 2.11
CA TRP A 53 -16.95 -2.42 2.51
C TRP A 53 -16.00 -3.46 3.11
N VAL A 54 -14.70 -3.16 3.05
CA VAL A 54 -13.64 -3.91 3.73
C VAL A 54 -12.67 -2.95 4.39
N GLY A 55 -12.32 -3.26 5.66
CA GLY A 55 -11.29 -2.55 6.41
C GLY A 55 -10.01 -3.37 6.45
N PHE A 56 -8.85 -2.72 6.28
CA PHE A 56 -7.56 -3.40 6.29
C PHE A 56 -6.41 -2.48 6.71
N THR A 57 -5.36 -3.12 7.20
CA THR A 57 -4.05 -2.53 7.49
C THR A 57 -2.98 -3.44 6.89
N GLY A 58 -1.74 -3.02 6.94
CA GLY A 58 -0.58 -3.84 6.55
C GLY A 58 0.52 -3.00 5.93
N SER A 59 1.73 -3.53 5.95
CA SER A 59 2.92 -2.88 5.38
C SER A 59 2.75 -2.53 3.90
N ASP A 60 2.04 -3.37 3.15
CA ASP A 60 1.86 -3.22 1.70
C ASP A 60 0.66 -2.35 1.32
N ALA A 61 -0.25 -2.06 2.27
CA ALA A 61 -1.51 -1.38 1.99
C ALA A 61 -1.30 -0.03 1.28
N ALA A 62 -0.40 0.81 1.80
CA ALA A 62 -0.11 2.11 1.21
C ALA A 62 0.47 1.98 -0.21
N THR A 63 1.40 1.06 -0.42
CA THR A 63 2.04 0.82 -1.72
C THR A 63 1.05 0.32 -2.76
N ILE A 64 0.18 -0.63 -2.38
CA ILE A 64 -0.85 -1.15 -3.27
C ILE A 64 -1.83 -0.04 -3.66
N LEU A 65 -2.32 0.73 -2.68
CA LEU A 65 -3.28 1.80 -2.93
C LEU A 65 -2.70 2.93 -3.79
N GLN A 66 -1.41 3.27 -3.63
CA GLN A 66 -0.73 4.25 -4.47
C GLN A 66 -0.65 3.83 -5.96
N ALA A 67 -0.75 2.56 -6.25
CA ALA A 67 -0.75 2.03 -7.63
C ALA A 67 -2.16 1.92 -8.22
N THR A 68 -3.20 2.25 -7.47
CA THR A 68 -4.59 2.36 -7.93
C THR A 68 -4.92 3.80 -8.31
N ASP A 69 -6.12 4.03 -8.86
CA ASP A 69 -6.61 5.38 -9.15
C ASP A 69 -7.08 6.15 -7.89
N PHE A 70 -7.06 5.53 -6.71
CA PHE A 70 -7.30 6.22 -5.45
C PHE A 70 -6.11 7.09 -5.05
N SER A 71 -6.41 8.29 -4.57
CA SER A 71 -5.43 9.15 -3.91
C SER A 71 -6.12 10.00 -2.82
N ARG A 72 -5.34 10.63 -1.94
CA ARG A 72 -5.92 11.57 -0.96
C ARG A 72 -6.66 12.73 -1.61
N LYS A 73 -6.26 13.13 -2.83
CA LYS A 73 -6.91 14.18 -3.61
C LYS A 73 -8.11 13.66 -4.41
N HIS A 74 -8.07 12.41 -4.82
CA HIS A 74 -9.12 11.73 -5.58
C HIS A 74 -9.49 10.44 -4.85
N PRO A 75 -10.27 10.52 -3.75
CA PRO A 75 -10.59 9.36 -2.91
C PRO A 75 -11.71 8.49 -3.50
N CYS A 76 -12.27 8.86 -4.64
CA CYS A 76 -13.38 8.19 -5.30
C CYS A 76 -12.99 7.71 -6.70
N ILE A 77 -13.51 6.56 -7.10
CA ILE A 77 -13.46 6.03 -8.47
C ILE A 77 -14.90 5.86 -8.92
N HIS A 78 -15.29 6.57 -9.99
CA HIS A 78 -16.62 6.47 -10.57
C HIS A 78 -16.67 5.35 -11.63
N ALA A 79 -17.80 4.64 -11.68
CA ALA A 79 -18.02 3.54 -12.61
C ALA A 79 -16.83 2.55 -12.63
N VAL A 80 -16.53 1.96 -11.46
CA VAL A 80 -15.41 1.02 -11.29
C VAL A 80 -15.43 -0.04 -12.38
N PRO A 81 -14.37 -0.17 -13.21
CA PRO A 81 -14.26 -1.25 -14.15
C PRO A 81 -14.36 -2.60 -13.46
N ASN A 82 -15.13 -3.54 -14.04
CA ASN A 82 -15.38 -4.85 -13.41
C ASN A 82 -16.08 -4.76 -12.02
N GLY A 83 -16.92 -3.77 -11.80
CA GLY A 83 -17.57 -3.50 -10.51
C GLY A 83 -18.34 -4.69 -9.94
N GLU A 84 -19.03 -5.50 -10.77
CA GLU A 84 -19.69 -6.74 -10.34
C GLU A 84 -18.71 -7.77 -9.76
N GLU A 85 -17.49 -7.84 -10.31
CA GLU A 85 -16.45 -8.70 -9.76
C GLU A 85 -15.93 -8.16 -8.42
N VAL A 86 -15.74 -6.83 -8.31
CA VAL A 86 -15.35 -6.18 -7.04
C VAL A 86 -16.41 -6.45 -5.97
N LYS A 87 -17.69 -6.26 -6.27
CA LYS A 87 -18.82 -6.59 -5.40
C LYS A 87 -18.76 -8.04 -4.93
N ARG A 88 -18.61 -8.97 -5.88
CA ARG A 88 -18.54 -10.41 -5.59
C ARG A 88 -17.39 -10.74 -4.63
N GLN A 89 -16.21 -10.19 -4.85
CA GLN A 89 -15.05 -10.43 -3.98
C GLN A 89 -15.25 -9.84 -2.58
N LEU A 90 -15.83 -8.65 -2.46
CA LEU A 90 -16.17 -8.06 -1.16
C LEU A 90 -17.17 -8.94 -0.37
N LEU A 91 -18.20 -9.47 -1.03
CA LEU A 91 -19.15 -10.40 -0.41
C LEU A 91 -18.45 -11.71 -0.01
N HIS A 92 -17.57 -12.24 -0.82
CA HIS A 92 -16.81 -13.45 -0.49
C HIS A 92 -15.85 -13.24 0.70
N ILE A 93 -15.31 -12.02 0.93
CA ILE A 93 -14.58 -11.72 2.17
C ILE A 93 -15.49 -11.87 3.37
N TYR A 94 -16.73 -11.36 3.27
CA TYR A 94 -17.73 -11.49 4.34
C TYR A 94 -18.12 -12.94 4.59
N ASP A 95 -18.29 -13.75 3.54
CA ASP A 95 -18.63 -15.17 3.64
C ASP A 95 -17.53 -15.99 4.30
N ALA A 96 -16.26 -15.61 4.07
CA ALA A 96 -15.08 -16.27 4.65
C ALA A 96 -14.83 -15.91 6.13
N ARG A 97 -15.67 -15.05 6.75
CA ARG A 97 -15.49 -14.61 8.13
C ARG A 97 -15.61 -15.78 9.13
N GLY A 98 -14.79 -15.75 10.15
CA GLY A 98 -14.78 -16.74 11.23
C GLY A 98 -13.68 -16.43 12.25
N ASN A 99 -13.61 -17.26 13.29
CA ASN A 99 -12.65 -17.08 14.39
C ASN A 99 -11.37 -17.93 14.24
N GLY A 100 -11.30 -18.80 13.23
CA GLY A 100 -10.14 -19.64 12.98
C GLY A 100 -9.06 -18.92 12.16
N PHE A 101 -7.82 -19.40 12.28
CA PHE A 101 -6.70 -18.85 11.51
C PHE A 101 -6.90 -19.05 9.99
N GLU A 102 -7.52 -20.15 9.58
CA GLU A 102 -7.88 -20.42 8.20
C GLU A 102 -8.80 -19.35 7.61
N HIS A 103 -9.78 -18.87 8.39
CA HIS A 103 -10.65 -17.76 7.98
C HIS A 103 -9.86 -16.46 7.78
N ALA A 104 -8.94 -16.14 8.69
CA ALA A 104 -8.09 -14.96 8.55
C ALA A 104 -7.23 -15.03 7.28
N VAL A 105 -6.65 -16.20 6.96
CA VAL A 105 -5.87 -16.42 5.74
C VAL A 105 -6.76 -16.29 4.50
N GLU A 106 -7.96 -16.90 4.50
CA GLU A 106 -8.89 -16.81 3.38
C GLU A 106 -9.35 -15.37 3.14
N MET A 107 -9.79 -14.66 4.17
CA MET A 107 -10.18 -13.25 4.08
C MET A 107 -9.05 -12.38 3.52
N THR A 108 -7.81 -12.60 3.97
CA THR A 108 -6.63 -11.88 3.47
C THR A 108 -6.39 -12.17 1.99
N GLY A 109 -6.43 -13.43 1.57
CA GLY A 109 -6.28 -13.80 0.15
C GLY A 109 -7.34 -13.17 -0.75
N ARG A 110 -8.60 -13.13 -0.29
CA ARG A 110 -9.70 -12.47 -1.01
C ARG A 110 -9.55 -10.94 -1.03
N LEU A 111 -9.03 -10.32 0.04
CA LEU A 111 -8.69 -8.91 0.06
C LEU A 111 -7.64 -8.58 -1.01
N TYR A 112 -6.54 -9.35 -1.09
CA TYR A 112 -5.53 -9.15 -2.13
C TYR A 112 -6.11 -9.34 -3.54
N THR A 113 -7.02 -10.28 -3.73
CA THR A 113 -7.74 -10.45 -5.00
C THR A 113 -8.58 -9.22 -5.35
N THR A 114 -9.28 -8.66 -4.37
CA THR A 114 -10.06 -7.41 -4.53
C THR A 114 -9.16 -6.23 -4.90
N LEU A 115 -8.05 -6.04 -4.19
CA LEU A 115 -7.08 -4.98 -4.48
C LEU A 115 -6.46 -5.13 -5.88
N ALA A 116 -6.20 -6.37 -6.31
CA ALA A 116 -5.70 -6.64 -7.67
C ALA A 116 -6.67 -6.24 -8.77
N LEU A 117 -8.00 -6.23 -8.53
CA LEU A 117 -8.98 -5.73 -9.49
C LEU A 117 -8.83 -4.22 -9.67
N PHE A 118 -8.66 -3.46 -8.60
CA PHE A 118 -8.40 -2.01 -8.68
C PHE A 118 -7.06 -1.70 -9.37
N LEU A 119 -6.01 -2.50 -9.12
CA LEU A 119 -4.73 -2.37 -9.83
C LEU A 119 -4.86 -2.63 -11.34
N LYS A 120 -5.56 -3.69 -11.72
CA LYS A 120 -5.77 -4.05 -13.14
C LYS A 120 -6.57 -3.00 -13.92
N SER A 121 -7.48 -2.30 -13.25
CA SER A 121 -8.31 -1.26 -13.84
C SER A 121 -7.72 0.13 -13.74
N SER A 122 -6.58 0.28 -13.05
CA SER A 122 -5.93 1.58 -12.85
C SER A 122 -5.52 2.20 -14.19
N THR A 123 -5.84 3.47 -14.34
CA THR A 123 -5.40 4.29 -15.47
C THR A 123 -3.98 4.80 -15.29
N GLN A 124 -3.44 4.69 -14.08
CA GLN A 124 -2.04 4.99 -13.80
C GLN A 124 -1.19 3.92 -14.50
N LYS A 125 -0.59 4.31 -15.63
CA LYS A 125 0.41 3.48 -16.32
C LYS A 125 1.42 3.02 -15.28
N GLU A 126 1.72 1.72 -15.28
CA GLU A 126 2.66 1.01 -14.40
C GLU A 126 3.36 1.95 -13.44
N THR A 127 2.88 2.00 -12.20
CA THR A 127 3.63 2.71 -11.16
C THR A 127 4.94 1.94 -11.07
N GLN A 128 5.97 2.42 -11.77
CA GLN A 128 7.32 1.93 -11.56
C GLN A 128 7.50 1.95 -10.05
N LEU A 129 7.74 0.79 -9.48
CA LEU A 129 7.99 0.66 -8.04
C LEU A 129 8.91 1.83 -7.67
N THR A 130 8.44 2.72 -6.81
CA THR A 130 9.19 3.94 -6.50
C THR A 130 10.54 3.55 -5.91
N ALA A 131 11.53 4.43 -5.99
CA ALA A 131 12.83 4.19 -5.35
C ALA A 131 12.64 3.75 -3.88
N ALA A 132 11.66 4.34 -3.18
CA ALA A 132 11.31 3.97 -1.81
C ALA A 132 10.84 2.51 -1.68
N THR A 133 10.03 2.02 -2.60
CA THR A 133 9.56 0.61 -2.57
C THR A 133 10.70 -0.38 -2.80
N TYR A 134 11.62 -0.07 -3.73
CA TYR A 134 12.79 -0.91 -3.95
C TYR A 134 13.71 -0.94 -2.74
N VAL A 135 13.92 0.23 -2.10
CA VAL A 135 14.72 0.33 -0.88
C VAL A 135 14.07 -0.45 0.27
N GLN A 136 12.75 -0.31 0.47
CA GLN A 136 12.03 -1.02 1.51
C GLN A 136 12.14 -2.55 1.34
N LYS A 137 11.88 -3.08 0.15
CA LYS A 137 12.03 -4.51 -0.15
C LYS A 137 13.48 -4.99 0.03
N SER A 138 14.46 -4.14 -0.30
CA SER A 138 15.87 -4.47 -0.08
C SER A 138 16.19 -4.58 1.42
N ILE A 139 15.65 -3.68 2.25
CA ILE A 139 15.81 -3.72 3.70
C ILE A 139 15.16 -4.99 4.28
N GLU A 140 13.96 -5.35 3.83
CA GLU A 140 13.26 -6.57 4.23
C GLU A 140 14.07 -7.83 3.89
N TYR A 141 14.61 -7.91 2.67
CA TYR A 141 15.48 -9.01 2.26
C TYR A 141 16.75 -9.11 3.12
N ILE A 142 17.42 -7.98 3.36
CA ILE A 142 18.59 -7.91 4.22
C ILE A 142 18.24 -8.38 5.64
N SER A 143 17.15 -7.89 6.20
CA SER A 143 16.71 -8.24 7.56
C SER A 143 16.34 -9.71 7.72
N ALA A 144 15.75 -10.32 6.68
CA ALA A 144 15.44 -11.74 6.68
C ALA A 144 16.67 -12.64 6.47
N ASN A 145 17.75 -12.14 5.87
CA ASN A 145 18.90 -12.94 5.45
C ASN A 145 20.23 -12.46 6.07
N TYR A 146 20.23 -11.58 7.05
CA TYR A 146 21.46 -10.98 7.60
C TYR A 146 22.42 -12.02 8.21
N SER A 147 21.93 -13.19 8.60
CA SER A 147 22.74 -14.31 9.13
C SER A 147 23.52 -15.07 8.07
N TYR A 148 23.24 -14.81 6.79
CA TYR A 148 23.88 -15.48 5.66
C TYR A 148 24.79 -14.49 4.90
N PRO A 149 25.83 -14.99 4.19
CA PRO A 149 26.65 -14.14 3.32
C PRO A 149 25.82 -13.70 2.10
N ILE A 150 25.18 -12.55 2.18
CA ILE A 150 24.45 -11.94 1.07
C ILE A 150 25.28 -10.87 0.37
N THR A 151 25.12 -10.78 -0.95
CA THR A 151 25.79 -9.80 -1.79
C THR A 151 24.83 -8.70 -2.26
N VAL A 152 25.36 -7.59 -2.76
CA VAL A 152 24.52 -6.53 -3.37
C VAL A 152 23.82 -7.06 -4.62
N GLU A 153 24.45 -7.98 -5.32
CA GLU A 153 23.90 -8.69 -6.48
C GLU A 153 22.67 -9.51 -6.11
N ASP A 154 22.69 -10.22 -4.97
CA ASP A 154 21.56 -10.99 -4.47
C ASP A 154 20.37 -10.07 -4.12
N ILE A 155 20.64 -8.94 -3.46
CA ILE A 155 19.63 -7.94 -3.14
C ILE A 155 19.02 -7.36 -4.42
N ALA A 156 19.87 -6.99 -5.39
CA ALA A 156 19.41 -6.42 -6.65
C ALA A 156 18.54 -7.41 -7.43
N ALA A 157 18.96 -8.68 -7.50
CA ALA A 157 18.21 -9.75 -8.14
C ALA A 157 16.85 -9.97 -7.45
N TYR A 158 16.80 -9.99 -6.11
CA TYR A 158 15.57 -10.14 -5.35
C TYR A 158 14.53 -9.05 -5.65
N VAL A 159 14.97 -7.79 -5.77
CA VAL A 159 14.06 -6.67 -6.08
C VAL A 159 13.84 -6.47 -7.58
N GLY A 160 14.45 -7.28 -8.45
CA GLY A 160 14.29 -7.20 -9.90
C GLY A 160 15.01 -6.01 -10.54
N LEU A 161 16.12 -5.54 -9.95
CA LEU A 161 16.91 -4.43 -10.44
C LEU A 161 18.32 -4.83 -10.82
N SER A 162 18.98 -4.04 -11.69
CA SER A 162 20.43 -4.08 -11.80
C SER A 162 21.07 -3.41 -10.56
N ARG A 163 22.28 -3.82 -10.22
CA ARG A 163 23.07 -3.21 -9.13
C ARG A 163 23.12 -1.67 -9.22
N SER A 164 23.39 -1.14 -10.41
CA SER A 164 23.43 0.32 -10.62
C SER A 164 22.09 1.02 -10.39
N HIS A 165 20.97 0.34 -10.69
CA HIS A 165 19.65 0.89 -10.47
C HIS A 165 19.28 0.82 -8.99
N LEU A 166 19.62 -0.25 -8.30
CA LEU A 166 19.47 -0.36 -6.85
C LEU A 166 20.22 0.78 -6.15
N PHE A 167 21.48 1.02 -6.48
CA PHE A 167 22.26 2.13 -5.94
C PHE A 167 21.58 3.49 -6.16
N ARG A 168 21.09 3.76 -7.36
CA ARG A 168 20.36 5.01 -7.65
C ARG A 168 19.08 5.15 -6.84
N SER A 169 18.40 4.06 -6.56
CA SER A 169 17.18 4.06 -5.73
C SER A 169 17.48 4.43 -4.28
N PHE A 170 18.55 3.88 -3.71
CA PHE A 170 19.03 4.26 -2.39
C PHE A 170 19.54 5.71 -2.35
N ASP A 171 20.35 6.14 -3.32
CA ASP A 171 20.87 7.50 -3.41
C ASP A 171 19.75 8.55 -3.49
N LYS A 172 18.73 8.28 -4.30
CA LYS A 172 17.55 9.15 -4.43
C LYS A 172 16.79 9.28 -3.12
N LEU A 173 16.57 8.18 -2.39
CA LEU A 173 15.85 8.21 -1.11
C LEU A 173 16.66 8.94 -0.03
N LEU A 174 17.95 8.65 0.09
CA LEU A 174 18.83 9.27 1.09
C LEU A 174 19.03 10.77 0.84
N THR A 175 19.13 11.19 -0.41
CA THR A 175 19.19 12.62 -0.79
C THR A 175 17.90 13.35 -0.38
N LEU A 176 16.73 12.72 -0.54
CA LEU A 176 15.44 13.29 -0.09
C LEU A 176 15.37 13.45 1.43
N HIS A 177 16.12 12.67 2.20
CA HIS A 177 16.18 12.73 3.67
C HIS A 177 17.41 13.48 4.20
N GLY A 178 18.13 14.22 3.36
CA GLY A 178 19.26 15.05 3.76
C GLY A 178 20.55 14.29 4.08
N VAL A 179 20.65 13.01 3.72
CA VAL A 179 21.85 12.19 3.91
C VAL A 179 22.81 12.37 2.72
N SER A 180 24.08 12.66 2.96
CA SER A 180 25.04 12.94 1.89
C SER A 180 25.47 11.67 1.15
N ARG A 181 25.88 11.82 -0.13
CA ARG A 181 26.37 10.72 -1.00
C ARG A 181 27.53 9.90 -0.41
N GLY A 182 28.33 10.50 0.48
CA GLY A 182 29.45 9.83 1.15
C GLY A 182 29.00 8.71 2.09
N ASP A 183 27.87 8.92 2.76
CA ASP A 183 27.35 8.00 3.77
C ASP A 183 26.73 6.73 3.15
N THR A 184 26.19 6.83 1.94
CA THR A 184 25.58 5.69 1.20
C THR A 184 26.63 4.63 0.84
N HIS A 185 27.80 5.04 0.38
CA HIS A 185 28.90 4.12 0.09
C HIS A 185 29.45 3.45 1.33
N GLU A 186 29.44 4.13 2.46
CA GLU A 186 29.93 3.62 3.74
C GLU A 186 28.96 2.62 4.36
N VAL A 187 27.66 2.87 4.32
CA VAL A 187 26.60 1.94 4.81
C VAL A 187 26.65 0.61 4.03
N LEU A 188 26.80 0.65 2.72
CA LEU A 188 26.88 -0.57 1.89
C LEU A 188 28.24 -1.29 1.98
N ARG A 189 29.33 -0.55 2.24
CA ARG A 189 30.67 -1.13 2.45
C ARG A 189 30.84 -1.77 3.82
N ARG A 190 30.21 -1.24 4.88
CA ARG A 190 30.34 -1.75 6.25
C ARG A 190 29.58 -3.04 6.49
N LYS A 191 28.50 -3.33 5.75
CA LYS A 191 27.77 -4.61 5.86
C LYS A 191 28.51 -5.80 5.24
N GLY A 192 29.58 -5.58 4.47
CA GLY A 192 30.53 -6.65 4.11
C GLY A 192 31.53 -7.02 5.21
N ARG A 193 31.50 -6.38 6.38
CA ARG A 193 32.33 -6.66 7.56
C ARG A 193 31.44 -6.63 8.79
N ASN A 194 30.90 -7.77 9.20
CA ASN A 194 30.23 -8.08 10.46
C ASN A 194 30.09 -6.90 11.45
N THR A 195 29.08 -6.05 11.30
CA THR A 195 28.70 -5.06 12.31
C THR A 195 27.22 -5.23 12.64
N THR A 196 26.91 -5.45 13.90
CA THR A 196 25.55 -5.66 14.40
C THR A 196 24.73 -4.36 14.39
N GLU A 197 23.44 -4.47 14.14
CA GLU A 197 22.45 -3.37 14.06
C GLU A 197 22.49 -2.43 15.28
N ALA A 198 22.88 -2.94 16.46
CA ALA A 198 23.04 -2.19 17.70
C ALA A 198 24.11 -1.08 17.63
N GLU A 199 25.16 -1.25 16.82
CA GLU A 199 26.21 -0.24 16.66
C GLU A 199 25.81 0.90 15.72
N LEU A 200 24.84 0.68 14.83
CA LEU A 200 24.31 1.69 13.91
C LEU A 200 23.33 2.64 14.57
N LEU A 201 22.51 2.14 15.51
CA LEU A 201 21.54 2.94 16.26
C LEU A 201 22.19 3.75 17.39
N ALA A 202 23.26 3.25 18.00
CA ALA A 202 23.96 3.95 19.09
C ALA A 202 24.73 5.20 18.63
N ARG A 203 25.06 5.35 17.33
CA ARG A 203 25.78 6.51 16.79
C ARG A 203 24.91 7.68 16.32
N HIS A 204 23.60 7.51 16.24
CA HIS A 204 22.66 8.55 15.79
C HIS A 204 21.79 9.12 16.92
N GLY A 205 22.03 8.72 18.18
CA GLY A 205 21.32 9.21 19.37
C GLY A 205 21.99 10.36 20.13
N ASP A 206 23.20 10.79 19.73
CA ASP A 206 23.93 11.87 20.39
C ASP A 206 24.34 12.96 19.36
N ARG A 207 23.34 13.75 18.92
CA ARG A 207 23.56 15.16 18.50
C ARG A 207 22.24 15.91 18.51
#